data_5b4de1f75f8dd6c69b563c536b0d8559
#
_entry.id   5b4de1f75f8dd6c69b563c536b0d8559
#
_cell.length_a   1.000
_cell.length_b   1.000
_cell.length_c   1.000
_cell.angle_alpha   90.00
_cell.angle_beta   90.00
_cell.angle_gamma   90.00
#
_symmetry.space_group_name_H-M   'P 1'
#
loop_
_entity.id
_entity.type
_entity.pdbx_description
1 polymer ?
#
loop_
_entity_poly.entity_id
_entity_poly.type
_entity_poly.pdbx_seq_one_letter_code
_entity_poly.pdbx_strand_id
1 'polypeptide(L)'
;GYVSFAGDITKFLKAGKNSIAVEARDDVRNPLIPRGKQSERLHSHDCDYTRTTGIWQTVWVEFVPKSYIKSIKLFPNPESSSVAFSCELCGSGELGIDVLYEGKLVGRYDCKNAAGCVSGDMKLIEKHLWEVGCGRLYNLVITFGGDTVKSYFGLRDVRLDGFKYLINGK
;
A
#
# COMPACT_ATOMS: atom_id res chain seq x y z
N GLY A 1 4.83 -17.55 0.55
CA GLY A 1 3.66 -16.74 0.32
C GLY A 1 3.97 -15.45 -0.44
N TYR A 2 2.93 -14.87 -1.02
CA TYR A 2 3.01 -13.62 -1.80
C TYR A 2 2.26 -12.47 -1.11
N VAL A 3 1.89 -12.67 0.15
CA VAL A 3 1.13 -11.70 0.94
C VAL A 3 2.03 -11.12 2.03
N SER A 4 1.95 -9.80 2.22
CA SER A 4 2.60 -9.13 3.35
C SER A 4 2.05 -9.65 4.68
N PHE A 5 2.89 -9.77 5.68
CA PHE A 5 2.51 -10.10 7.04
C PHE A 5 3.23 -9.18 8.02
N ALA A 6 2.62 -8.96 9.17
CA ALA A 6 3.20 -8.15 10.24
C ALA A 6 2.97 -8.84 11.59
N GLY A 7 3.82 -8.56 12.54
CA GLY A 7 3.73 -9.04 13.91
C GLY A 7 4.09 -7.94 14.90
N ASP A 8 3.31 -7.81 15.97
CA ASP A 8 3.65 -6.94 17.09
C ASP A 8 4.72 -7.60 17.97
N ILE A 9 5.90 -6.99 17.99
CA ILE A 9 7.05 -7.47 18.76
C ILE A 9 7.28 -6.66 20.05
N THR A 10 6.41 -5.70 20.37
CA THR A 10 6.58 -4.77 21.49
C THR A 10 6.95 -5.45 22.79
N LYS A 11 6.24 -6.51 23.16
CA LYS A 11 6.46 -7.26 24.42
C LYS A 11 7.77 -8.06 24.47
N PHE A 12 8.44 -8.25 23.34
CA PHE A 12 9.69 -8.99 23.23
C PHE A 12 10.93 -8.07 23.19
N LEU A 13 10.72 -6.77 22.96
CA LEU A 13 11.81 -5.81 22.91
C LEU A 13 12.36 -5.50 24.29
N LYS A 14 13.66 -5.32 24.35
CA LYS A 14 14.40 -4.87 25.54
C LYS A 14 15.35 -3.74 25.17
N ALA A 15 15.78 -2.97 26.19
CA ALA A 15 16.77 -1.94 25.98
C ALA A 15 18.07 -2.52 25.41
N GLY A 16 18.68 -1.80 24.47
CA GLY A 16 19.91 -2.19 23.79
C GLY A 16 19.67 -3.12 22.60
N LYS A 17 20.57 -4.09 22.40
CA LYS A 17 20.58 -4.96 21.23
C LYS A 17 19.48 -6.01 21.28
N ASN A 18 18.69 -6.08 20.22
CA ASN A 18 17.69 -7.11 19.97
C ASN A 18 18.10 -7.92 18.72
N SER A 19 17.65 -9.16 18.63
CA SER A 19 17.87 -10.03 17.47
C SER A 19 16.55 -10.60 17.00
N ILE A 20 16.33 -10.59 15.70
CA ILE A 20 15.16 -11.18 15.04
C ILE A 20 15.67 -12.29 14.13
N ALA A 21 15.10 -13.49 14.24
CA ALA A 21 15.35 -14.59 13.33
C ALA A 21 14.10 -14.83 12.48
N VAL A 22 14.28 -14.98 11.18
CA VAL A 22 13.21 -15.30 10.24
C VAL A 22 13.54 -16.62 9.56
N GLU A 23 12.61 -17.57 9.63
CA GLU A 23 12.71 -18.84 8.91
C GLU A 23 11.78 -18.83 7.71
N ALA A 24 12.32 -19.11 6.52
CA ALA A 24 11.54 -19.28 5.30
C ALA A 24 11.62 -20.73 4.82
N ARG A 25 10.46 -21.34 4.58
CA ARG A 25 10.34 -22.69 4.01
C ARG A 25 9.57 -22.62 2.71
N ASP A 26 10.13 -23.22 1.67
CA ASP A 26 9.52 -23.28 0.34
C ASP A 26 9.66 -24.67 -0.25
N ASP A 27 8.53 -25.37 -0.39
CA ASP A 27 8.48 -26.68 -1.01
C ASP A 27 7.97 -26.55 -2.46
N VAL A 28 8.89 -26.30 -3.36
CA VAL A 28 8.59 -26.12 -4.81
C VAL A 28 8.04 -27.37 -5.50
N ARG A 29 8.04 -28.54 -4.83
CA ARG A 29 7.46 -29.79 -5.34
C ARG A 29 6.04 -30.01 -4.89
N ASN A 30 5.54 -29.21 -3.96
CA ASN A 30 4.16 -29.30 -3.51
C ASN A 30 3.24 -28.58 -4.52
N PRO A 31 2.34 -29.29 -5.21
CA PRO A 31 1.47 -28.70 -6.22
C PRO A 31 0.40 -27.75 -5.64
N LEU A 32 0.19 -27.75 -4.32
CA LEU A 32 -0.76 -26.90 -3.62
C LEU A 32 -0.19 -25.56 -3.20
N ILE A 33 1.12 -25.34 -3.38
CA ILE A 33 1.81 -24.09 -3.01
C ILE A 33 2.18 -23.33 -4.29
N PRO A 34 1.82 -22.04 -4.40
CA PRO A 34 2.25 -21.22 -5.52
C PRO A 34 3.78 -21.09 -5.55
N ARG A 35 4.42 -21.60 -6.58
CA ARG A 35 5.88 -21.56 -6.76
C ARG A 35 6.36 -20.54 -7.80
N GLY A 36 5.42 -19.92 -8.53
CA GLY A 36 5.76 -19.08 -9.67
C GLY A 36 6.48 -19.87 -10.75
N LYS A 37 7.56 -19.33 -11.28
CA LYS A 37 8.44 -20.00 -12.27
C LYS A 37 9.65 -20.68 -11.62
N GLN A 38 9.53 -21.18 -10.41
CA GLN A 38 10.59 -21.96 -9.77
C GLN A 38 10.57 -23.41 -10.25
N SER A 39 11.72 -23.92 -10.70
CA SER A 39 11.88 -25.30 -11.12
C SER A 39 11.71 -26.27 -9.94
N GLU A 40 10.97 -27.35 -10.12
CA GLU A 40 10.94 -28.47 -9.19
C GLU A 40 12.18 -29.38 -9.31
N ARG A 41 13.00 -29.18 -10.35
CA ARG A 41 14.27 -29.86 -10.60
C ARG A 41 15.44 -29.12 -9.97
N LEU A 42 16.60 -29.72 -9.92
CA LEU A 42 17.83 -29.07 -9.44
C LEU A 42 18.38 -28.02 -10.41
N HIS A 43 17.91 -28.01 -11.66
CA HIS A 43 18.32 -27.11 -12.72
C HIS A 43 17.13 -26.43 -13.36
N SER A 44 17.37 -25.33 -14.03
CA SER A 44 16.37 -24.64 -14.86
C SER A 44 15.99 -25.49 -16.06
N HIS A 45 14.71 -25.47 -16.45
CA HIS A 45 14.20 -26.15 -17.64
C HIS A 45 12.98 -25.42 -18.18
N ASP A 46 12.78 -25.48 -19.48
CA ASP A 46 11.70 -24.79 -20.19
C ASP A 46 11.58 -23.32 -19.76
N CYS A 47 10.47 -22.92 -19.17
CA CYS A 47 10.26 -21.57 -18.62
C CYS A 47 10.44 -21.49 -17.09
N ASP A 48 10.92 -22.54 -16.44
CA ASP A 48 11.14 -22.60 -15.01
C ASP A 48 12.64 -22.34 -14.69
N TYR A 49 12.86 -21.45 -13.71
CA TYR A 49 14.19 -20.98 -13.30
C TYR A 49 14.68 -21.68 -12.05
N THR A 50 15.96 -21.49 -11.74
CA THR A 50 16.58 -21.96 -10.50
C THR A 50 15.78 -21.49 -9.29
N ARG A 51 15.63 -22.40 -8.33
CA ARG A 51 14.89 -22.13 -7.08
C ARG A 51 15.57 -21.08 -6.23
N THR A 52 14.76 -20.24 -5.62
CA THR A 52 15.18 -19.29 -4.60
C THR A 52 14.23 -19.36 -3.41
N THR A 53 14.77 -19.38 -2.20
CA THR A 53 13.98 -19.41 -0.96
C THR A 53 14.40 -18.27 -0.06
N GLY A 54 13.42 -17.57 0.51
CA GLY A 54 13.66 -16.45 1.41
C GLY A 54 12.61 -15.36 1.30
N ILE A 55 12.84 -14.26 2.01
CA ILE A 55 12.01 -13.07 1.94
C ILE A 55 12.47 -12.26 0.71
N TRP A 56 11.58 -12.09 -0.26
CA TRP A 56 11.88 -11.41 -1.52
C TRP A 56 11.52 -9.91 -1.54
N GLN A 57 10.81 -9.44 -0.50
CA GLN A 57 10.44 -8.03 -0.31
C GLN A 57 11.15 -7.45 0.92
N THR A 58 11.05 -6.14 1.09
CA THR A 58 11.66 -5.43 2.20
C THR A 58 11.11 -5.92 3.55
N VAL A 59 12.01 -6.07 4.51
CA VAL A 59 11.70 -6.29 5.94
C VAL A 59 12.04 -5.02 6.69
N TRP A 60 11.10 -4.51 7.50
CA TRP A 60 11.31 -3.30 8.29
C TRP A 60 10.62 -3.39 9.65
N VAL A 61 10.98 -2.49 10.54
CA VAL A 61 10.35 -2.29 11.86
C VAL A 61 9.85 -0.86 11.92
N GLU A 62 8.64 -0.68 12.39
CA GLU A 62 8.03 0.62 12.64
C GLU A 62 7.77 0.80 14.14
N PHE A 63 8.03 2.01 14.64
CA PHE A 63 7.66 2.45 15.98
C PHE A 63 6.46 3.37 15.84
N VAL A 64 5.30 2.90 16.28
CA VAL A 64 4.03 3.63 16.16
C VAL A 64 3.51 4.05 17.54
N PRO A 65 2.78 5.18 17.66
CA PRO A 65 2.10 5.55 18.88
C PRO A 65 0.95 4.58 19.19
N LYS A 66 0.26 4.79 20.32
CA LYS A 66 -0.91 3.96 20.69
C LYS A 66 -2.07 4.09 19.70
N SER A 67 -2.25 5.28 19.12
CA SER A 67 -3.18 5.51 18.03
C SER A 67 -2.40 5.72 16.74
N TYR A 68 -2.58 4.85 15.75
CA TYR A 68 -1.81 4.87 14.51
C TYR A 68 -2.63 4.40 13.30
N ILE A 69 -2.13 4.74 12.12
CA ILE A 69 -2.71 4.36 10.82
C ILE A 69 -2.20 2.98 10.46
N LYS A 70 -3.08 1.99 10.42
CA LYS A 70 -2.75 0.61 10.07
C LYS A 70 -2.66 0.39 8.56
N SER A 71 -3.61 0.96 7.82
CA SER A 71 -3.60 0.90 6.35
C SER A 71 -4.48 1.98 5.75
N ILE A 72 -4.19 2.34 4.48
CA ILE A 72 -5.05 3.18 3.67
C ILE A 72 -5.20 2.59 2.28
N LYS A 73 -6.43 2.60 1.76
CA LYS A 73 -6.77 2.28 0.37
C LYS A 73 -7.32 3.52 -0.29
N LEU A 74 -6.90 3.79 -1.52
CA LEU A 74 -7.26 4.96 -2.30
C LEU A 74 -7.94 4.52 -3.60
N PHE A 75 -9.04 5.18 -3.95
CA PHE A 75 -9.83 4.90 -5.14
C PHE A 75 -10.02 6.21 -5.93
N PRO A 76 -9.03 6.57 -6.75
CA PRO A 76 -9.11 7.78 -7.56
C PRO A 76 -10.23 7.69 -8.61
N ASN A 77 -10.97 8.78 -8.78
CA ASN A 77 -12.00 8.91 -9.80
C ASN A 77 -11.74 10.17 -10.66
N PRO A 78 -11.18 10.01 -11.88
CA PRO A 78 -10.92 11.13 -12.77
C PRO A 78 -12.20 11.85 -13.25
N GLU A 79 -13.30 11.13 -13.39
CA GLU A 79 -14.56 11.71 -13.89
C GLU A 79 -15.09 12.75 -12.91
N SER A 80 -15.17 12.40 -11.64
CA SER A 80 -15.62 13.31 -10.58
C SER A 80 -14.52 14.23 -10.04
N SER A 81 -13.26 14.09 -10.49
CA SER A 81 -12.11 14.77 -9.91
C SER A 81 -12.06 14.61 -8.40
N SER A 82 -12.09 13.35 -7.94
CA SER A 82 -12.07 13.01 -6.51
C SER A 82 -11.25 11.76 -6.23
N VAL A 83 -10.98 11.51 -4.95
CA VAL A 83 -10.41 10.27 -4.46
C VAL A 83 -11.18 9.79 -3.25
N ALA A 84 -11.84 8.64 -3.39
CA ALA A 84 -12.40 7.95 -2.25
C ALA A 84 -11.30 7.18 -1.51
N PHE A 85 -11.46 7.01 -0.20
CA PHE A 85 -10.51 6.29 0.62
C PHE A 85 -11.19 5.39 1.64
N SER A 86 -10.45 4.39 2.11
CA SER A 86 -10.77 3.59 3.29
C SER A 86 -9.51 3.46 4.13
N CYS A 87 -9.56 3.97 5.36
CA CYS A 87 -8.45 4.00 6.30
C CYS A 87 -8.75 3.10 7.49
N GLU A 88 -7.87 2.16 7.78
CA GLU A 88 -7.94 1.29 8.95
C GLU A 88 -7.06 1.86 10.05
N LEU A 89 -7.64 2.12 11.22
CA LEU A 89 -7.03 2.80 12.35
C LEU A 89 -6.94 1.88 13.56
N CYS A 90 -5.86 2.00 14.32
CA CYS A 90 -5.72 1.42 15.64
C CYS A 90 -5.83 2.53 16.68
N GLY A 91 -6.70 2.37 17.68
CA GLY A 91 -6.97 3.43 18.67
C GLY A 91 -8.08 4.38 18.21
N SER A 92 -8.09 5.59 18.78
CA SER A 92 -9.05 6.65 18.47
C SER A 92 -8.37 8.02 18.50
N GLY A 93 -8.90 8.97 17.74
CA GLY A 93 -8.33 10.32 17.67
C GLY A 93 -8.88 11.14 16.51
N GLU A 94 -8.21 12.24 16.22
CA GLU A 94 -8.48 13.07 15.06
C GLU A 94 -7.72 12.52 13.85
N LEU A 95 -8.44 12.33 12.74
CA LEU A 95 -7.88 11.94 11.43
C LEU A 95 -7.89 13.14 10.50
N GLY A 96 -6.73 13.50 9.97
CA GLY A 96 -6.56 14.47 8.90
C GLY A 96 -5.93 13.83 7.67
N ILE A 97 -6.42 14.15 6.47
CA ILE A 97 -5.82 13.72 5.20
C ILE A 97 -5.68 14.94 4.30
N ASP A 98 -4.45 15.33 4.01
CA ASP A 98 -4.13 16.38 3.05
C ASP A 98 -3.69 15.77 1.73
N VAL A 99 -4.27 16.24 0.63
CA VAL A 99 -3.86 15.88 -0.75
C VAL A 99 -3.13 17.07 -1.35
N LEU A 100 -1.90 16.84 -1.79
CA LEU A 100 -1.05 17.89 -2.37
C LEU A 100 -0.69 17.54 -3.82
N TYR A 101 -0.66 18.56 -4.67
CA TYR A 101 -0.06 18.49 -6.00
C TYR A 101 1.03 19.56 -6.12
N GLU A 102 2.26 19.13 -6.44
CA GLU A 102 3.44 20.01 -6.49
C GLU A 102 3.62 20.88 -5.22
N GLY A 103 3.31 20.28 -4.04
CA GLY A 103 3.41 20.96 -2.74
C GLY A 103 2.22 21.84 -2.36
N LYS A 104 1.25 22.06 -3.26
CA LYS A 104 0.05 22.85 -3.02
C LYS A 104 -1.11 21.97 -2.54
N LEU A 105 -1.82 22.39 -1.51
CA LEU A 105 -3.01 21.70 -1.00
C LEU A 105 -4.15 21.77 -2.03
N VAL A 106 -4.61 20.60 -2.49
CA VAL A 106 -5.64 20.47 -3.52
C VAL A 106 -6.85 19.63 -3.09
N GLY A 107 -6.80 19.03 -1.91
CA GLY A 107 -7.92 18.29 -1.31
C GLY A 107 -7.66 18.05 0.17
N ARG A 108 -8.72 17.92 0.97
CA ARG A 108 -8.63 17.68 2.41
C ARG A 108 -9.81 16.90 2.92
N TYR A 109 -9.56 16.10 3.94
CA TYR A 109 -10.56 15.43 4.76
C TYR A 109 -10.18 15.51 6.22
N ASP A 110 -11.14 15.81 7.10
CA ASP A 110 -10.95 15.87 8.54
C ASP A 110 -12.08 15.11 9.26
N CYS A 111 -11.72 14.34 10.29
CA CYS A 111 -12.65 13.64 11.16
C CYS A 111 -12.17 13.70 12.62
N LYS A 112 -12.92 14.39 13.49
CA LYS A 112 -12.51 14.63 14.89
C LYS A 112 -12.51 13.38 15.77
N ASN A 113 -13.43 12.44 15.51
CA ASN A 113 -13.62 11.25 16.34
C ASN A 113 -13.49 9.98 15.46
N ALA A 114 -12.32 9.81 14.87
CA ALA A 114 -12.02 8.65 14.03
C ALA A 114 -11.59 7.45 14.87
N ALA A 115 -12.12 6.26 14.55
CA ALA A 115 -11.72 4.98 15.12
C ALA A 115 -12.08 3.83 14.19
N GLY A 116 -11.34 2.73 14.26
CA GLY A 116 -11.58 1.53 13.47
C GLY A 116 -11.42 1.76 11.97
N CYS A 117 -12.47 1.63 11.18
CA CYS A 117 -12.43 1.86 9.73
C CYS A 117 -13.18 3.15 9.39
N VAL A 118 -12.48 4.11 8.79
CA VAL A 118 -13.04 5.38 8.32
C VAL A 118 -12.95 5.44 6.81
N SER A 119 -14.05 5.77 6.15
CA SER A 119 -14.10 5.94 4.69
C SER A 119 -14.71 7.28 4.33
N GLY A 120 -14.30 7.85 3.21
CA GLY A 120 -14.79 9.12 2.72
C GLY A 120 -14.40 9.37 1.27
N ASP A 121 -14.81 10.52 0.75
CA ASP A 121 -14.45 11.01 -0.58
C ASP A 121 -13.91 12.44 -0.47
N MET A 122 -12.80 12.71 -1.14
CA MET A 122 -12.15 14.02 -1.17
C MET A 122 -12.23 14.58 -2.58
N LYS A 123 -12.83 15.76 -2.73
CA LYS A 123 -12.79 16.50 -3.99
C LYS A 123 -11.44 17.16 -4.19
N LEU A 124 -10.96 17.10 -5.42
CA LEU A 124 -9.72 17.74 -5.85
C LEU A 124 -10.06 19.04 -6.56
N ILE A 125 -9.50 20.16 -6.11
CA ILE A 125 -9.71 21.49 -6.72
C ILE A 125 -8.94 21.66 -8.03
N GLU A 126 -7.93 20.80 -8.28
CA GLU A 126 -7.15 20.74 -9.51
C GLU A 126 -7.12 19.33 -10.05
N LYS A 127 -7.32 19.16 -11.37
CA LYS A 127 -7.34 17.86 -12.05
C LYS A 127 -6.09 17.67 -12.90
N HIS A 128 -5.21 16.78 -12.46
CA HIS A 128 -3.98 16.41 -13.16
C HIS A 128 -3.98 14.91 -13.40
N LEU A 129 -4.30 14.50 -14.63
CA LEU A 129 -4.37 13.07 -14.98
C LEU A 129 -2.97 12.46 -15.07
N TRP A 130 -2.84 11.28 -14.50
CA TRP A 130 -1.71 10.40 -14.78
C TRP A 130 -1.91 9.76 -16.16
N GLU A 131 -0.92 9.87 -17.02
CA GLU A 131 -0.92 9.30 -18.37
C GLU A 131 0.40 8.59 -18.64
N VAL A 132 0.43 7.67 -19.62
CA VAL A 132 1.67 7.04 -20.07
C VAL A 132 2.61 8.10 -20.62
N GLY A 133 3.85 8.12 -20.13
CA GLY A 133 4.83 9.16 -20.46
C GLY A 133 4.66 10.47 -19.67
N CYS A 134 3.59 10.62 -18.88
CA CYS A 134 3.36 11.78 -18.03
C CYS A 134 2.78 11.34 -16.67
N GLY A 135 3.68 10.89 -15.79
CA GLY A 135 3.37 10.28 -14.48
C GLY A 135 3.06 11.30 -13.39
N ARG A 136 2.00 12.11 -13.55
CA ARG A 136 1.56 13.07 -12.54
C ARG A 136 1.04 12.36 -11.30
N LEU A 137 1.58 12.71 -10.12
CA LEU A 137 1.21 12.11 -8.84
C LEU A 137 0.75 13.18 -7.86
N TYR A 138 -0.30 12.85 -7.12
CA TYR A 138 -0.71 13.57 -5.93
C TYR A 138 -0.04 12.93 -4.72
N ASN A 139 0.49 13.74 -3.81
CA ASN A 139 1.02 13.29 -2.54
C ASN A 139 -0.03 13.40 -1.46
N LEU A 140 -0.02 12.46 -0.51
CA LEU A 140 -0.86 12.50 0.67
C LEU A 140 -0.02 12.63 1.92
N VAL A 141 -0.53 13.43 2.86
CA VAL A 141 -0.08 13.45 4.25
C VAL A 141 -1.28 13.08 5.11
N ILE A 142 -1.18 11.97 5.82
CA ILE A 142 -2.24 11.44 6.67
C ILE A 142 -1.77 11.53 8.11
N THR A 143 -2.55 12.18 8.97
CA THR A 143 -2.24 12.35 10.40
C THR A 143 -3.32 11.70 11.25
N PHE A 144 -2.94 10.96 12.28
CA PHE A 144 -3.86 10.33 13.21
C PHE A 144 -3.19 10.06 14.56
N GLY A 145 -3.74 10.60 15.65
CA GLY A 145 -3.32 10.26 17.01
C GLY A 145 -1.82 10.44 17.31
N GLY A 146 -1.13 11.35 16.60
CA GLY A 146 0.31 11.57 16.68
C GLY A 146 1.13 10.77 15.66
N ASP A 147 0.50 9.89 14.88
CA ASP A 147 1.12 9.21 13.74
C ASP A 147 1.01 10.06 12.47
N THR A 148 1.98 9.91 11.56
CA THR A 148 1.98 10.59 10.26
C THR A 148 2.49 9.65 9.18
N VAL A 149 1.64 9.36 8.21
CA VAL A 149 1.94 8.52 7.06
C VAL A 149 1.92 9.35 5.78
N LYS A 150 2.92 9.17 4.94
CA LYS A 150 2.98 9.76 3.59
C LYS A 150 2.67 8.69 2.55
N SER A 151 1.85 9.05 1.57
CA SER A 151 1.48 8.18 0.45
C SER A 151 1.32 8.99 -0.83
N TYR A 152 0.92 8.35 -1.92
CA TYR A 152 0.65 9.03 -3.18
C TYR A 152 -0.33 8.23 -4.04
N PHE A 153 -0.93 8.89 -5.04
CA PHE A 153 -1.72 8.25 -6.07
C PHE A 153 -1.63 8.99 -7.42
N GLY A 154 -1.90 8.28 -8.50
CA GLY A 154 -2.15 8.87 -9.81
C GLY A 154 -3.66 8.94 -10.07
N LEU A 155 -4.15 10.10 -10.51
CA LEU A 155 -5.56 10.26 -10.89
C LEU A 155 -5.75 9.70 -12.30
N ARG A 156 -6.23 8.45 -12.40
CA ARG A 156 -6.46 7.75 -13.66
C ARG A 156 -7.62 6.78 -13.57
N ASP A 157 -8.26 6.55 -14.69
CA ASP A 157 -9.18 5.45 -14.94
C ASP A 157 -8.49 4.38 -15.78
N VAL A 158 -8.65 3.11 -15.40
CA VAL A 158 -8.15 1.97 -16.17
C VAL A 158 -9.29 1.00 -16.36
N ARG A 159 -9.65 0.73 -17.61
CA ARG A 159 -10.75 -0.18 -17.95
C ARG A 159 -10.45 -1.05 -19.16
N LEU A 160 -11.19 -2.15 -19.27
CA LEU A 160 -11.21 -3.01 -20.44
C LEU A 160 -12.34 -2.57 -21.38
N ASP A 161 -12.03 -2.48 -22.67
CA ASP A 161 -13.00 -2.35 -23.74
C ASP A 161 -12.71 -3.44 -24.79
N GLY A 162 -13.47 -4.53 -24.73
CA GLY A 162 -13.17 -5.74 -25.46
C GLY A 162 -11.79 -6.30 -25.08
N PHE A 163 -10.86 -6.32 -26.04
CA PHE A 163 -9.47 -6.77 -25.85
C PHE A 163 -8.47 -5.63 -25.61
N LYS A 164 -8.93 -4.40 -25.45
CA LYS A 164 -8.08 -3.22 -25.25
C LYS A 164 -8.09 -2.78 -23.80
N TYR A 165 -6.92 -2.40 -23.29
CA TYR A 165 -6.78 -1.66 -22.06
C TYR A 165 -6.85 -0.17 -22.37
N LEU A 166 -7.80 0.52 -21.77
CA LEU A 166 -7.93 1.96 -21.91
C LEU A 166 -7.46 2.66 -20.62
N ILE A 167 -6.65 3.70 -20.79
CA ILE A 167 -6.26 4.59 -19.70
C ILE A 167 -6.88 5.95 -19.99
N ASN A 168 -7.71 6.46 -19.07
CA ASN A 168 -8.47 7.70 -19.23
C ASN A 168 -9.31 7.73 -20.53
N GLY A 169 -9.83 6.57 -20.94
CA GLY A 169 -10.66 6.43 -22.13
C GLY A 169 -9.91 6.36 -23.46
N LYS A 170 -8.58 6.27 -23.44
CA LYS A 170 -7.71 6.16 -24.63
C LYS A 170 -6.98 4.83 -24.65
#